data_6897f7baef10d0ee1c9dee3de2c1e92f
#
_entry.id   6897f7baef10d0ee1c9dee3de2c1e92f
#
_cell.length_a   1.000
_cell.length_b   1.000
_cell.length_c   1.000
_cell.angle_alpha   90.00
_cell.angle_beta   90.00
_cell.angle_gamma   90.00
#
_symmetry.space_group_name_H-M   'P 1'
#
loop_
_entity.id
_entity.type
_entity.pdbx_description
1 polymer ?
#
loop_
_entity_poly.entity_id
_entity_poly.type
_entity_poly.pdbx_seq_one_letter_code
_entity_poly.pdbx_strand_id
1 'polypeptide(L)'
;MRLFFSGLFGIALLLVVAAWPATAQQGFDRPGGDYHRFAVPSADPAACQARCDRESRCRAWTFAYPGTAALGGANTATCWLKSQVTPLRENTCCISGVKGGGLGENRPGPVEVSIDRYGGDYRNFEMPKDPAPAACKKACEDDNRCRAWTYARPGYVGAAARCYLKDRITRPRRKPCCMSGVVR
;
A
#
# COMPACT_ATOMS: atom_id res chain seq x y z
N MET A 1 -17.96 -24.67 -67.72
CA MET A 1 -18.51 -24.63 -66.37
C MET A 1 -17.31 -24.54 -65.41
N ARG A 2 -16.96 -23.32 -64.96
CA ARG A 2 -15.78 -23.06 -64.07
C ARG A 2 -16.32 -22.77 -62.67
N LEU A 3 -15.98 -23.66 -61.73
CA LEU A 3 -16.28 -23.50 -60.30
C LEU A 3 -15.18 -22.67 -59.64
N PHE A 4 -15.55 -21.49 -59.14
CA PHE A 4 -14.68 -20.65 -58.29
C PHE A 4 -14.87 -21.09 -56.82
N PHE A 5 -13.84 -21.65 -56.20
CA PHE A 5 -13.76 -21.84 -54.75
C PHE A 5 -13.19 -20.58 -54.13
N SER A 6 -14.02 -19.77 -53.46
CA SER A 6 -13.61 -18.67 -52.59
C SER A 6 -13.28 -19.22 -51.21
N GLY A 7 -12.00 -19.34 -50.90
CA GLY A 7 -11.53 -19.65 -49.56
C GLY A 7 -11.59 -18.41 -48.67
N LEU A 8 -12.47 -18.40 -47.69
CA LEU A 8 -12.48 -17.43 -46.60
C LEU A 8 -11.38 -17.78 -45.60
N PHE A 9 -10.26 -17.04 -45.63
CA PHE A 9 -9.25 -17.07 -44.56
C PHE A 9 -9.76 -16.23 -43.39
N GLY A 10 -10.29 -16.88 -42.37
CA GLY A 10 -10.62 -16.25 -41.09
C GLY A 10 -9.33 -15.93 -40.31
N ILE A 11 -8.98 -14.67 -40.21
CA ILE A 11 -7.91 -14.20 -39.34
C ILE A 11 -8.43 -14.24 -37.88
N ALA A 12 -8.02 -15.22 -37.11
CA ALA A 12 -8.27 -15.27 -35.67
C ALA A 12 -7.38 -14.23 -34.98
N LEU A 13 -7.98 -13.14 -34.55
CA LEU A 13 -7.33 -12.08 -33.78
C LEU A 13 -7.11 -12.61 -32.34
N LEU A 14 -5.91 -13.10 -32.04
CA LEU A 14 -5.51 -13.47 -30.68
C LEU A 14 -5.34 -12.20 -29.85
N LEU A 15 -6.34 -11.87 -29.03
CA LEU A 15 -6.24 -10.83 -28.02
C LEU A 15 -5.28 -11.31 -26.93
N VAL A 16 -4.02 -10.88 -27.00
CA VAL A 16 -3.06 -11.04 -25.90
C VAL A 16 -3.46 -10.07 -24.80
N VAL A 17 -4.20 -10.56 -23.80
CA VAL A 17 -4.45 -9.81 -22.57
C VAL A 17 -3.14 -9.78 -21.78
N ALA A 18 -2.41 -8.68 -21.86
CA ALA A 18 -1.24 -8.45 -21.02
C ALA A 18 -1.72 -8.39 -19.56
N ALA A 19 -1.51 -9.44 -18.79
CA ALA A 19 -1.73 -9.44 -17.36
C ALA A 19 -0.67 -8.53 -16.71
N TRP A 20 -1.06 -7.31 -16.36
CA TRP A 20 -0.19 -6.42 -15.60
C TRP A 20 0.02 -7.00 -14.21
N PRO A 21 1.26 -7.01 -13.68
CA PRO A 21 1.52 -7.54 -12.35
C PRO A 21 0.67 -6.77 -11.34
N ALA A 22 -0.14 -7.50 -10.59
CA ALA A 22 -1.01 -6.92 -9.57
C ALA A 22 -0.16 -6.34 -8.44
N THR A 23 -0.05 -5.01 -8.38
CA THR A 23 0.65 -4.33 -7.29
C THR A 23 -0.05 -4.58 -5.95
N ALA A 24 0.71 -4.50 -4.86
CA ALA A 24 0.16 -4.62 -3.51
C ALA A 24 -0.88 -3.53 -3.23
N GLN A 25 -1.94 -3.91 -2.51
CA GLN A 25 -3.06 -3.05 -2.20
C GLN A 25 -3.03 -2.65 -0.72
N GLN A 26 -2.89 -1.34 -0.51
CA GLN A 26 -2.98 -0.71 0.80
C GLN A 26 -4.43 -0.70 1.29
N GLY A 27 -4.63 -1.00 2.58
CA GLY A 27 -5.96 -1.07 3.18
C GLY A 27 -6.71 -2.37 2.89
N PHE A 28 -5.97 -3.42 2.51
CA PHE A 28 -6.54 -4.74 2.23
C PHE A 28 -5.74 -5.85 2.90
N ASP A 29 -6.45 -6.88 3.32
CA ASP A 29 -5.94 -8.18 3.73
C ASP A 29 -6.33 -9.25 2.71
N ARG A 30 -5.60 -10.38 2.73
CA ARG A 30 -5.92 -11.63 2.03
C ARG A 30 -6.08 -12.75 3.05
N PRO A 31 -7.26 -12.93 3.68
CA PRO A 31 -7.44 -13.94 4.71
C PRO A 31 -7.23 -15.36 4.18
N GLY A 32 -6.55 -16.19 4.97
CA GLY A 32 -6.33 -17.62 4.67
C GLY A 32 -5.11 -17.91 3.79
N GLY A 33 -4.85 -19.19 3.61
CA GLY A 33 -3.71 -19.71 2.84
C GLY A 33 -2.36 -19.53 3.52
N ASP A 34 -2.32 -19.10 4.80
CA ASP A 34 -1.10 -18.83 5.55
C ASP A 34 -0.32 -20.12 5.83
N TYR A 35 0.96 -20.12 5.51
CA TYR A 35 1.87 -21.22 5.87
C TYR A 35 3.05 -20.78 6.70
N HIS A 36 3.33 -19.47 6.78
CA HIS A 36 4.40 -18.92 7.56
C HIS A 36 4.07 -17.49 8.04
N ARG A 37 4.46 -17.19 9.27
CA ARG A 37 4.31 -15.88 9.89
C ARG A 37 5.60 -15.48 10.58
N PHE A 38 6.00 -14.22 10.44
CA PHE A 38 7.19 -13.68 11.12
C PHE A 38 7.06 -12.20 11.43
N ALA A 39 7.77 -11.77 12.46
CA ALA A 39 7.90 -10.36 12.82
C ALA A 39 8.79 -9.63 11.81
N VAL A 40 8.44 -8.38 11.51
CA VAL A 40 9.22 -7.49 10.64
C VAL A 40 9.69 -6.28 11.45
N PRO A 41 10.88 -6.34 12.10
CA PRO A 41 11.37 -5.26 12.98
C PRO A 41 11.52 -3.90 12.28
N SER A 42 11.85 -3.90 10.99
CA SER A 42 11.93 -2.68 10.17
C SER A 42 10.59 -2.00 9.94
N ALA A 43 9.48 -2.69 10.25
CA ALA A 43 8.12 -2.28 9.93
C ALA A 43 7.93 -1.85 8.47
N ASP A 44 8.70 -2.45 7.56
CA ASP A 44 8.68 -2.18 6.12
C ASP A 44 8.03 -3.34 5.35
N PRO A 45 6.91 -3.13 4.64
CA PRO A 45 6.25 -4.16 3.83
C PRO A 45 7.15 -4.72 2.72
N ALA A 46 8.19 -3.97 2.28
CA ALA A 46 9.16 -4.48 1.31
C ALA A 46 9.89 -5.74 1.80
N ALA A 47 10.11 -5.87 3.10
CA ALA A 47 10.71 -7.08 3.68
C ALA A 47 9.79 -8.30 3.56
N CYS A 48 8.48 -8.11 3.72
CA CYS A 48 7.46 -9.14 3.53
C CYS A 48 7.40 -9.59 2.06
N GLN A 49 7.32 -8.63 1.13
CA GLN A 49 7.35 -8.91 -0.31
C GLN A 49 8.61 -9.65 -0.71
N ALA A 50 9.79 -9.12 -0.35
CA ALA A 50 11.07 -9.72 -0.71
C ALA A 50 11.23 -11.15 -0.17
N ARG A 51 10.65 -11.45 1.00
CA ARG A 51 10.63 -12.81 1.53
C ARG A 51 9.73 -13.71 0.68
N CYS A 52 8.53 -13.28 0.32
CA CYS A 52 7.62 -14.01 -0.55
C CYS A 52 8.25 -14.29 -1.92
N ASP A 53 8.93 -13.30 -2.51
CA ASP A 53 9.54 -13.43 -3.84
C ASP A 53 10.65 -14.50 -3.88
N ARG A 54 11.36 -14.71 -2.77
CA ARG A 54 12.41 -15.73 -2.65
C ARG A 54 11.89 -17.14 -2.38
N GLU A 55 10.69 -17.30 -1.82
CA GLU A 55 10.16 -18.61 -1.45
C GLU A 55 9.32 -19.23 -2.57
N SER A 56 9.65 -20.44 -3.02
CA SER A 56 8.93 -21.13 -4.09
C SER A 56 7.47 -21.41 -3.74
N ARG A 57 7.18 -21.67 -2.46
CA ARG A 57 5.83 -21.95 -1.94
C ARG A 57 4.95 -20.70 -1.91
N CYS A 58 5.54 -19.50 -1.78
CA CYS A 58 4.77 -18.26 -1.65
C CYS A 58 4.06 -17.90 -2.96
N ARG A 59 2.78 -17.51 -2.83
CA ARG A 59 1.94 -16.99 -3.93
C ARG A 59 1.42 -15.59 -3.62
N ALA A 60 1.20 -15.29 -2.34
CA ALA A 60 0.73 -13.99 -1.87
C ALA A 60 1.25 -13.73 -0.46
N TRP A 61 1.12 -12.50 -0.01
CA TRP A 61 1.53 -12.07 1.30
C TRP A 61 0.60 -10.98 1.85
N THR A 62 0.53 -10.90 3.17
CA THR A 62 -0.09 -9.79 3.91
C THR A 62 0.88 -9.29 4.96
N PHE A 63 1.02 -7.98 5.03
CA PHE A 63 1.79 -7.29 6.05
C PHE A 63 0.86 -6.42 6.89
N ALA A 64 0.83 -6.65 8.20
CA ALA A 64 0.12 -5.79 9.13
C ALA A 64 1.09 -4.78 9.77
N TYR A 65 0.67 -3.52 9.72
CA TYR A 65 1.43 -2.42 10.34
C TYR A 65 1.40 -2.50 11.86
N PRO A 66 2.46 -2.02 12.56
CA PRO A 66 2.48 -1.98 14.02
C PRO A 66 1.33 -1.13 14.56
N GLY A 67 0.93 -1.39 15.80
CA GLY A 67 -0.13 -0.65 16.49
C GLY A 67 -1.54 -0.90 15.98
N THR A 68 -1.75 -1.84 15.05
CA THR A 68 -3.07 -2.15 14.49
C THR A 68 -3.81 -3.21 15.31
N ALA A 69 -5.15 -3.20 15.22
CA ALA A 69 -6.01 -4.17 15.90
C ALA A 69 -5.73 -5.63 15.48
N ALA A 70 -5.29 -5.87 14.23
CA ALA A 70 -4.90 -7.18 13.73
C ALA A 70 -3.74 -7.82 14.52
N LEU A 71 -2.95 -6.98 15.22
CA LEU A 71 -1.84 -7.40 16.07
C LEU A 71 -2.13 -7.24 17.57
N GLY A 72 -3.41 -6.99 17.95
CA GLY A 72 -3.76 -6.66 19.34
C GLY A 72 -3.08 -5.38 19.85
N GLY A 73 -2.73 -4.45 18.96
CA GLY A 73 -2.02 -3.22 19.29
C GLY A 73 -0.50 -3.41 19.47
N ALA A 74 0.06 -4.58 19.16
CA ALA A 74 1.50 -4.81 19.27
C ALA A 74 2.31 -3.86 18.38
N ASN A 75 3.43 -3.35 18.90
CA ASN A 75 4.30 -2.39 18.22
C ASN A 75 5.24 -3.00 17.16
N THR A 76 5.13 -4.31 16.90
CA THR A 76 5.95 -5.01 15.92
C THR A 76 5.10 -5.44 14.74
N ALA A 77 5.44 -4.97 13.55
CA ALA A 77 4.79 -5.38 12.33
C ALA A 77 4.96 -6.89 12.08
N THR A 78 3.97 -7.48 11.43
CA THR A 78 3.96 -8.93 11.14
C THR A 78 3.68 -9.17 9.67
N CYS A 79 4.40 -10.13 9.10
CA CYS A 79 4.21 -10.64 7.75
C CYS A 79 3.60 -12.04 7.78
N TRP A 80 2.61 -12.30 6.92
CA TRP A 80 2.05 -13.62 6.63
C TRP A 80 2.34 -13.98 5.18
N LEU A 81 3.00 -15.12 4.96
CA LEU A 81 3.22 -15.70 3.64
C LEU A 81 2.16 -16.75 3.36
N LYS A 82 1.61 -16.71 2.15
CA LYS A 82 0.45 -17.51 1.73
C LYS A 82 0.80 -18.40 0.55
N SER A 83 0.35 -19.66 0.61
CA SER A 83 0.52 -20.64 -0.48
C SER A 83 -0.52 -20.50 -1.60
N GLN A 84 -1.50 -19.61 -1.43
CA GLN A 84 -2.57 -19.34 -2.37
C GLN A 84 -2.82 -17.83 -2.48
N VAL A 85 -3.35 -17.39 -3.62
CA VAL A 85 -3.86 -16.02 -3.79
C VAL A 85 -5.34 -16.02 -3.41
N THR A 86 -5.63 -15.65 -2.16
CA THR A 86 -7.02 -15.53 -1.67
C THR A 86 -7.62 -14.17 -2.03
N PRO A 87 -8.97 -14.04 -2.06
CA PRO A 87 -9.63 -12.78 -2.32
C PRO A 87 -9.23 -11.69 -1.33
N LEU A 88 -9.17 -10.45 -1.82
CA LEU A 88 -8.96 -9.27 -1.00
C LEU A 88 -10.18 -8.97 -0.13
N ARG A 89 -9.93 -8.52 1.10
CA ARG A 89 -10.93 -7.93 2.00
C ARG A 89 -10.40 -6.61 2.53
N GLU A 90 -11.24 -5.60 2.55
CA GLU A 90 -10.88 -4.31 3.15
C GLU A 90 -10.48 -4.49 4.61
N ASN A 91 -9.32 -3.97 4.95
CA ASN A 91 -8.80 -3.96 6.31
C ASN A 91 -7.68 -2.92 6.41
N THR A 92 -7.92 -1.85 7.15
CA THR A 92 -7.00 -0.72 7.29
C THR A 92 -5.67 -1.08 7.97
N CYS A 93 -5.61 -2.24 8.64
CA CYS A 93 -4.38 -2.73 9.27
C CYS A 93 -3.23 -2.91 8.30
N CYS A 94 -3.55 -3.18 7.02
CA CYS A 94 -2.69 -4.06 6.25
C CYS A 94 -2.38 -3.51 4.85
N ILE A 95 -1.35 -4.09 4.27
CA ILE A 95 -1.10 -4.09 2.84
C ILE A 95 -0.90 -5.53 2.40
N SER A 96 -1.52 -5.91 1.29
CA SER A 96 -1.41 -7.25 0.73
C SER A 96 -0.97 -7.23 -0.71
N GLY A 97 -0.18 -8.22 -1.10
CA GLY A 97 0.31 -8.37 -2.47
C GLY A 97 0.39 -9.81 -2.93
N VAL A 98 0.67 -9.97 -4.19
CA VAL A 98 1.00 -11.25 -4.81
C VAL A 98 2.49 -11.34 -5.10
N LYS A 99 3.04 -12.55 -5.22
CA LYS A 99 4.42 -12.78 -5.57
C LYS A 99 4.77 -12.08 -6.89
N GLY A 100 5.89 -11.33 -6.92
CA GLY A 100 6.34 -10.58 -8.09
C GLY A 100 5.53 -9.31 -8.42
N GLY A 101 4.53 -8.95 -7.61
CA GLY A 101 3.57 -7.89 -7.94
C GLY A 101 4.01 -6.46 -7.57
N GLY A 102 5.14 -6.23 -6.96
CA GLY A 102 5.59 -4.90 -6.51
C GLY A 102 4.70 -4.26 -5.42
N LEU A 103 5.23 -3.25 -4.72
CA LEU A 103 4.53 -2.59 -3.61
C LEU A 103 3.50 -1.53 -4.05
N GLY A 104 3.54 -1.09 -5.31
CA GLY A 104 2.68 0.00 -5.78
C GLY A 104 2.98 1.36 -5.14
N GLU A 105 4.15 1.51 -4.51
CA GLU A 105 4.64 2.76 -3.95
C GLU A 105 4.98 3.77 -5.06
N ASN A 106 4.95 5.07 -4.71
CA ASN A 106 5.30 6.18 -5.62
C ASN A 106 4.40 6.36 -6.85
N ARG A 107 3.13 5.96 -6.77
CA ARG A 107 2.19 6.36 -7.82
C ARG A 107 1.87 7.85 -7.71
N PRO A 108 1.98 8.63 -8.79
CA PRO A 108 1.46 9.99 -8.80
C PRO A 108 -0.03 9.96 -8.47
N GLY A 109 -0.43 10.71 -7.44
CA GLY A 109 -1.81 10.73 -7.01
C GLY A 109 -2.02 11.68 -5.82
N PRO A 110 -3.27 11.86 -5.40
CA PRO A 110 -3.59 12.75 -4.28
C PRO A 110 -3.08 12.24 -2.94
N VAL A 111 -2.67 10.96 -2.88
CA VAL A 111 -2.07 10.32 -1.70
C VAL A 111 -0.87 9.49 -2.14
N GLU A 112 0.28 9.78 -1.55
CA GLU A 112 1.55 9.10 -1.79
C GLU A 112 1.78 8.08 -0.66
N VAL A 113 1.73 6.81 -0.97
CA VAL A 113 1.89 5.72 0.01
C VAL A 113 3.36 5.44 0.27
N SER A 114 3.72 5.15 1.53
CA SER A 114 5.10 4.93 2.00
C SER A 114 6.04 6.12 1.70
N ILE A 115 5.49 7.31 1.68
CA ILE A 115 6.22 8.56 1.43
C ILE A 115 6.07 9.50 2.61
N ASP A 116 7.18 10.11 3.02
CA ASP A 116 7.24 11.26 3.89
C ASP A 116 7.76 12.47 3.10
N ARG A 117 7.13 13.62 3.30
CA ARG A 117 7.59 14.93 2.84
C ARG A 117 8.23 15.66 4.01
N TYR A 118 9.45 15.24 4.36
CA TYR A 118 10.15 15.71 5.55
C TYR A 118 10.41 17.20 5.55
N GLY A 119 10.06 17.87 6.68
CA GLY A 119 10.26 19.30 6.91
C GLY A 119 9.09 20.18 6.47
N GLY A 120 9.19 21.47 6.79
CA GLY A 120 8.12 22.44 6.56
C GLY A 120 6.94 22.30 7.53
N ASP A 121 7.09 21.55 8.62
CA ASP A 121 6.04 21.34 9.60
C ASP A 121 5.82 22.63 10.41
N TYR A 122 4.60 23.17 10.35
CA TYR A 122 4.19 24.29 11.21
C TYR A 122 3.19 23.89 12.29
N ARG A 123 2.55 22.72 12.10
CA ARG A 123 1.60 22.13 13.04
C ARG A 123 1.64 20.62 12.97
N ASN A 124 1.55 19.95 14.11
CA ASN A 124 1.31 18.52 14.17
C ASN A 124 0.37 18.20 15.33
N PHE A 125 -0.36 17.12 15.22
CA PHE A 125 -1.30 16.68 16.24
C PHE A 125 -1.51 15.18 16.17
N GLU A 126 -1.87 14.64 17.33
CA GLU A 126 -2.28 13.25 17.46
C GLU A 126 -3.66 13.05 16.84
N MET A 127 -3.81 11.99 16.08
CA MET A 127 -5.08 11.66 15.45
C MET A 127 -5.96 10.86 16.41
N PRO A 128 -7.30 10.99 16.33
CA PRO A 128 -8.20 10.16 17.14
C PRO A 128 -8.02 8.67 16.84
N LYS A 129 -8.61 7.80 17.67
CA LYS A 129 -8.57 6.37 17.49
C LYS A 129 -9.14 5.97 16.11
N ASP A 130 -8.49 5.04 15.45
CA ASP A 130 -8.81 4.56 14.08
C ASP A 130 -8.82 5.68 13.00
N PRO A 131 -7.76 6.47 12.91
CA PRO A 131 -7.71 7.60 11.99
C PRO A 131 -7.46 7.13 10.56
N ALA A 132 -8.26 7.62 9.64
CA ALA A 132 -7.96 7.49 8.22
C ALA A 132 -6.96 8.59 7.77
N PRO A 133 -6.00 8.30 6.86
CA PRO A 133 -5.13 9.32 6.27
C PRO A 133 -5.90 10.48 5.64
N ALA A 134 -7.13 10.21 5.16
CA ALA A 134 -8.06 11.21 4.63
C ALA A 134 -8.38 12.34 5.63
N ALA A 135 -8.43 12.06 6.93
CA ALA A 135 -8.67 13.08 7.94
C ALA A 135 -7.47 14.06 8.07
N CYS A 136 -6.24 13.56 7.92
CA CYS A 136 -5.05 14.42 7.88
C CYS A 136 -5.01 15.29 6.60
N LYS A 137 -5.36 14.70 5.44
CA LYS A 137 -5.52 15.42 4.19
C LYS A 137 -6.57 16.53 4.33
N LYS A 138 -7.75 16.20 4.88
CA LYS A 138 -8.82 17.18 5.08
C LYS A 138 -8.40 18.32 6.00
N ALA A 139 -7.69 18.04 7.09
CA ALA A 139 -7.17 19.07 7.98
C ALA A 139 -6.20 20.03 7.27
N CYS A 140 -5.47 19.55 6.25
CA CYS A 140 -4.64 20.39 5.40
C CYS A 140 -5.47 21.20 4.40
N GLU A 141 -6.51 20.60 3.82
CA GLU A 141 -7.42 21.29 2.87
C GLU A 141 -8.21 22.42 3.54
N ASP A 142 -8.55 22.25 4.82
CA ASP A 142 -9.29 23.25 5.62
C ASP A 142 -8.38 24.38 6.14
N ASP A 143 -7.06 24.28 6.01
CA ASP A 143 -6.08 25.26 6.50
C ASP A 143 -5.38 25.98 5.33
N ASN A 144 -5.70 27.26 5.15
CA ASN A 144 -5.15 28.09 4.07
C ASN A 144 -3.61 28.21 4.05
N ARG A 145 -2.94 27.94 5.18
CA ARG A 145 -1.48 27.90 5.28
C ARG A 145 -0.90 26.59 4.75
N CYS A 146 -1.69 25.51 4.80
CA CYS A 146 -1.20 24.18 4.44
C CYS A 146 -0.93 24.04 2.95
N ARG A 147 0.21 23.42 2.60
CA ARG A 147 0.60 23.12 1.20
C ARG A 147 0.84 21.64 0.99
N ALA A 148 1.20 20.94 2.06
CA ALA A 148 1.42 19.49 2.04
C ALA A 148 1.13 18.92 3.44
N TRP A 149 0.89 17.62 3.49
CA TRP A 149 0.64 16.90 4.73
C TRP A 149 1.39 15.58 4.75
N THR A 150 1.68 15.10 5.96
CA THR A 150 2.16 13.73 6.19
C THR A 150 1.36 13.13 7.34
N TYR A 151 0.78 11.97 7.09
CA TYR A 151 0.17 11.11 8.09
C TYR A 151 1.17 10.02 8.46
N ALA A 152 1.55 9.95 9.74
CA ALA A 152 2.34 8.85 10.30
C ALA A 152 1.41 7.84 10.98
N ARG A 153 1.53 6.58 10.59
CA ARG A 153 0.74 5.48 11.14
C ARG A 153 1.03 5.25 12.62
N PRO A 154 0.10 4.66 13.37
CA PRO A 154 0.36 4.20 14.74
C PRO A 154 1.61 3.32 14.82
N GLY A 155 2.28 3.33 15.96
CA GLY A 155 3.44 2.48 16.24
C GLY A 155 4.78 2.92 15.62
N TYR A 156 4.81 4.02 14.85
CA TYR A 156 6.07 4.53 14.26
C TYR A 156 6.63 5.76 14.99
N VAL A 157 5.75 6.65 15.43
CA VAL A 157 6.15 7.88 16.14
C VAL A 157 5.47 8.01 17.51
N GLY A 158 4.79 6.98 17.94
CA GLY A 158 4.00 6.87 19.16
C GLY A 158 2.91 5.83 18.99
N ALA A 159 2.15 5.59 20.05
CA ALA A 159 1.06 4.60 20.03
C ALA A 159 -0.09 5.03 19.10
N ALA A 160 -0.37 6.33 19.02
CA ALA A 160 -1.38 6.89 18.12
C ALA A 160 -0.77 7.35 16.80
N ALA A 161 -1.62 7.47 15.77
CA ALA A 161 -1.23 8.11 14.53
C ALA A 161 -1.01 9.62 14.72
N ARG A 162 -0.17 10.22 13.89
CA ARG A 162 0.12 11.64 13.94
C ARG A 162 0.00 12.29 12.56
N CYS A 163 -0.64 13.45 12.53
CA CYS A 163 -0.75 14.28 11.34
C CYS A 163 0.24 15.45 11.43
N TYR A 164 0.94 15.73 10.33
CA TYR A 164 1.86 16.86 10.17
C TYR A 164 1.36 17.73 9.02
N LEU A 165 1.07 19.01 9.31
CA LEU A 165 0.71 20.01 8.32
C LEU A 165 1.94 20.87 7.98
N LYS A 166 2.16 21.10 6.67
CA LYS A 166 3.38 21.73 6.15
C LYS A 166 3.04 22.97 5.33
N ASP A 167 3.80 24.07 5.56
CA ASP A 167 3.62 25.33 4.85
C ASP A 167 4.34 25.39 3.49
N ARG A 168 5.07 24.34 3.13
CA ARG A 168 5.78 24.22 1.85
C ARG A 168 5.81 22.76 1.37
N ILE A 169 5.92 22.61 0.05
CA ILE A 169 6.05 21.30 -0.60
C ILE A 169 7.53 20.92 -0.60
N THR A 170 7.88 19.89 0.14
CA THR A 170 9.24 19.34 0.20
C THR A 170 9.37 18.09 -0.68
N ARG A 171 10.61 17.64 -0.92
CA ARG A 171 10.88 16.44 -1.74
C ARG A 171 10.33 15.19 -1.05
N PRO A 172 9.63 14.32 -1.79
CA PRO A 172 9.17 13.04 -1.26
C PRO A 172 10.37 12.13 -0.95
N ARG A 173 10.30 11.43 0.18
CA ARG A 173 11.26 10.39 0.58
C ARG A 173 10.51 9.13 0.96
N ARG A 174 10.99 7.97 0.51
CA ARG A 174 10.41 6.70 0.90
C ARG A 174 10.53 6.51 2.42
N LYS A 175 9.41 6.29 3.07
CA LYS A 175 9.32 6.04 4.53
C LYS A 175 8.07 5.22 4.83
N PRO A 176 8.19 3.94 5.23
CA PRO A 176 7.07 3.00 5.37
C PRO A 176 5.98 3.42 6.35
N CYS A 177 6.33 4.24 7.35
CA CYS A 177 5.35 4.76 8.32
C CYS A 177 4.23 5.56 7.67
N CYS A 178 4.49 6.16 6.52
CA CYS A 178 3.88 7.43 6.23
C CYS A 178 3.06 7.40 4.95
N MET A 179 2.07 8.27 4.93
CA MET A 179 1.35 8.64 3.72
C MET A 179 1.37 10.16 3.65
N SER A 180 1.64 10.70 2.48
CA SER A 180 1.76 12.13 2.28
C SER A 180 0.91 12.59 1.10
N GLY A 181 0.74 13.89 0.98
CA GLY A 181 0.12 14.49 -0.20
C GLY A 181 0.36 15.99 -0.23
N VAL A 182 -0.01 16.56 -1.37
CA VAL A 182 0.07 17.99 -1.65
C VAL A 182 -1.35 18.54 -1.79
N VAL A 183 -1.59 19.71 -1.21
CA VAL A 183 -2.84 20.49 -1.36
C VAL A 183 -2.53 21.70 -2.21
N ARG A 184 -3.35 21.95 -3.22
CA ARG A 184 -3.22 23.09 -4.14
C ARG A 184 -4.05 24.27 -3.67
#